data_9d88245b064f63fce3dd92a3c9cafb2d
#
_entry.id   9d88245b064f63fce3dd92a3c9cafb2d
#
_cell.length_a   1.000
_cell.length_b   1.000
_cell.length_c   1.000
_cell.angle_alpha   90.00
_cell.angle_beta   90.00
_cell.angle_gamma   90.00
#
_symmetry.space_group_name_H-M   'P 1'
#
loop_
_entity.id
_entity.type
_entity.pdbx_description
1 polymer ?
#
loop_
_entity_poly.entity_id
_entity_poly.type
_entity_poly.pdbx_seq_one_letter_code
_entity_poly.pdbx_strand_id
1 'polypeptide(L)'
;LKVMYVVSQNGKLGGKQLLPSGYLKEATVKQSDPYGKSGTWEEMQGYGYQFWMTTHNGYAFFGMGGQLAIYYPDKDVILVTTADVQGRQGGVQLIYDAFYEEVYSHIDACTYNGANSDYEEFQKFENSRQLLVQPGEYSSDLVSKINGQSYEFDDNPCGVTDIKLTFNGDEGTFFY
;
A
#
# COMPACT_ATOMS: atom_id res chain seq x y z
N LEU A 1 -3.65 -9.25 4.74
CA LEU A 1 -3.38 -9.79 6.06
C LEU A 1 -3.53 -11.33 6.10
N LYS A 2 -4.71 -11.91 5.83
CA LYS A 2 -4.97 -13.37 5.98
C LYS A 2 -4.00 -14.25 5.19
N VAL A 3 -3.64 -13.87 3.96
CA VAL A 3 -2.70 -14.66 3.14
C VAL A 3 -1.31 -14.68 3.77
N MET A 4 -0.80 -13.52 4.18
CA MET A 4 0.50 -13.44 4.87
C MET A 4 0.48 -14.22 6.20
N TYR A 5 -0.64 -14.19 6.93
CA TYR A 5 -0.80 -15.00 8.14
C TYR A 5 -0.67 -16.52 7.85
N VAL A 6 -1.29 -17.00 6.76
CA VAL A 6 -1.13 -18.42 6.36
C VAL A 6 0.32 -18.74 6.03
N VAL A 7 1.02 -17.84 5.35
CA VAL A 7 2.44 -18.00 5.03
C VAL A 7 3.29 -18.02 6.31
N SER A 8 3.07 -17.09 7.24
CA SER A 8 3.79 -17.04 8.53
C SER A 8 3.59 -18.31 9.36
N GLN A 9 2.44 -18.97 9.21
CA GLN A 9 2.13 -20.24 9.86
C GLN A 9 2.59 -21.47 9.05
N ASN A 10 3.59 -21.32 8.17
CA ASN A 10 4.09 -22.38 7.28
C ASN A 10 2.98 -23.05 6.45
N GLY A 11 2.03 -22.26 5.99
CA GLY A 11 0.93 -22.71 5.15
C GLY A 11 -0.25 -23.32 5.88
N LYS A 12 -0.37 -23.15 7.19
CA LYS A 12 -1.48 -23.68 7.99
C LYS A 12 -2.50 -22.61 8.34
N LEU A 13 -3.76 -23.01 8.39
CA LEU A 13 -4.86 -22.20 8.94
C LEU A 13 -5.84 -23.13 9.68
N GLY A 14 -6.15 -22.81 10.92
CA GLY A 14 -7.08 -23.61 11.73
C GLY A 14 -6.68 -25.09 11.85
N GLY A 15 -5.38 -25.38 11.93
CA GLY A 15 -4.84 -26.74 11.99
C GLY A 15 -4.75 -27.47 10.65
N LYS A 16 -5.32 -26.91 9.56
CA LYS A 16 -5.29 -27.53 8.23
C LYS A 16 -4.12 -26.97 7.40
N GLN A 17 -3.37 -27.86 6.76
CA GLN A 17 -2.33 -27.46 5.80
C GLN A 17 -3.00 -27.01 4.49
N LEU A 18 -2.84 -25.75 4.11
CA LEU A 18 -3.37 -25.15 2.88
C LEU A 18 -2.31 -25.02 1.80
N LEU A 19 -1.08 -24.70 2.18
CA LEU A 19 0.07 -24.54 1.28
C LEU A 19 1.18 -25.49 1.70
N PRO A 20 1.94 -26.09 0.75
CA PRO A 20 3.05 -26.98 1.07
C PRO A 20 4.13 -26.24 1.89
N SER A 21 4.44 -26.72 3.08
CA SER A 21 5.44 -26.10 3.96
C SER A 21 6.85 -26.13 3.36
N GLY A 22 7.20 -27.18 2.62
CA GLY A 22 8.48 -27.28 1.90
C GLY A 22 8.66 -26.17 0.87
N TYR A 23 7.61 -25.89 0.08
CA TYR A 23 7.62 -24.79 -0.87
C TYR A 23 7.80 -23.43 -0.17
N LEU A 24 7.07 -23.18 0.91
CA LEU A 24 7.16 -21.91 1.61
C LEU A 24 8.56 -21.67 2.20
N LYS A 25 9.21 -22.71 2.73
CA LYS A 25 10.59 -22.62 3.24
C LYS A 25 11.58 -22.19 2.15
N GLU A 26 11.37 -22.64 0.91
CA GLU A 26 12.19 -22.23 -0.22
C GLU A 26 11.78 -20.86 -0.75
N ALA A 27 10.48 -20.58 -0.79
CA ALA A 27 9.93 -19.35 -1.37
C ALA A 27 10.27 -18.10 -0.56
N THR A 28 10.39 -18.23 0.77
CA THR A 28 10.62 -17.12 1.70
C THR A 28 12.09 -16.95 2.09
N VAL A 29 13.01 -17.43 1.26
CA VAL A 29 14.45 -17.18 1.40
C VAL A 29 15.00 -16.62 0.10
N LYS A 30 16.12 -15.91 0.18
CA LYS A 30 16.76 -15.29 -1.00
C LYS A 30 17.15 -16.35 -2.03
N GLN A 31 16.63 -16.23 -3.24
CA GLN A 31 16.94 -17.06 -4.41
C GLN A 31 17.71 -16.25 -5.47
N SER A 32 17.49 -14.94 -5.53
CA SER A 32 18.09 -14.05 -6.52
C SER A 32 18.33 -12.65 -5.97
N ASP A 33 19.07 -11.85 -6.71
CA ASP A 33 19.47 -10.49 -6.35
C ASP A 33 19.15 -9.53 -7.51
N PRO A 34 17.87 -9.18 -7.70
CA PRO A 34 17.42 -8.48 -8.90
C PRO A 34 17.96 -7.04 -9.00
N TYR A 35 18.22 -6.38 -7.88
CA TYR A 35 18.73 -5.02 -7.85
C TYR A 35 20.24 -4.92 -7.60
N GLY A 36 20.87 -5.97 -7.08
CA GLY A 36 22.28 -5.93 -6.69
C GLY A 36 22.53 -4.81 -5.69
N LYS A 37 23.25 -3.75 -6.13
CA LYS A 37 23.56 -2.58 -5.30
C LYS A 37 22.81 -1.31 -5.74
N SER A 38 21.84 -1.42 -6.62
CA SER A 38 21.16 -0.25 -7.22
C SER A 38 19.74 0.01 -6.70
N GLY A 39 19.22 -0.86 -5.84
CA GLY A 39 17.91 -0.69 -5.19
C GLY A 39 17.95 0.19 -3.94
N THR A 40 16.80 0.40 -3.34
CA THR A 40 16.70 0.89 -1.96
C THR A 40 17.26 -0.14 -0.99
N TRP A 41 17.45 0.25 0.26
CA TRP A 41 18.05 -0.64 1.26
C TRP A 41 17.29 -1.96 1.40
N GLU A 42 15.97 -1.92 1.38
CA GLU A 42 15.14 -3.13 1.47
C GLU A 42 15.15 -3.94 0.16
N GLU A 43 15.09 -3.29 -0.99
CA GLU A 43 15.14 -3.99 -2.28
C GLU A 43 16.46 -4.73 -2.52
N MET A 44 17.56 -4.30 -1.90
CA MET A 44 18.86 -4.97 -1.96
C MET A 44 18.95 -6.23 -1.10
N GLN A 45 17.95 -6.55 -0.28
CA GLN A 45 17.98 -7.76 0.55
C GLN A 45 17.77 -9.03 -0.28
N GLY A 46 17.18 -8.92 -1.48
CA GLY A 46 17.02 -10.01 -2.43
C GLY A 46 15.57 -10.42 -2.67
N TYR A 47 15.41 -11.49 -3.43
CA TYR A 47 14.10 -11.97 -3.88
C TYR A 47 14.01 -13.49 -3.79
N GLY A 48 12.95 -14.00 -3.20
CA GLY A 48 12.59 -15.41 -3.17
C GLY A 48 11.64 -15.80 -4.31
N TYR A 49 10.73 -16.75 -4.10
CA TYR A 49 9.70 -17.09 -5.07
C TYR A 49 8.45 -16.24 -4.84
N GLN A 50 8.39 -15.08 -5.49
CA GLN A 50 7.35 -14.04 -5.34
C GLN A 50 7.34 -13.34 -3.96
N PHE A 51 8.44 -13.44 -3.21
CA PHE A 51 8.64 -12.72 -1.96
C PHE A 51 9.87 -11.84 -2.05
N TRP A 52 9.74 -10.58 -1.72
CA TRP A 52 10.88 -9.70 -1.48
C TRP A 52 11.45 -9.98 -0.09
N MET A 53 12.76 -10.11 -0.02
CA MET A 53 13.42 -10.16 1.28
C MET A 53 13.53 -8.76 1.86
N THR A 54 13.44 -8.65 3.17
CA THR A 54 13.63 -7.39 3.89
C THR A 54 14.70 -7.54 4.96
N THR A 55 15.18 -6.44 5.50
CA THR A 55 15.97 -6.49 6.73
C THR A 55 15.18 -7.16 7.86
N HIS A 56 15.83 -7.45 8.99
CA HIS A 56 15.22 -8.16 10.13
C HIS A 56 14.63 -9.53 9.76
N ASN A 57 15.26 -10.25 8.82
CA ASN A 57 14.83 -11.57 8.34
C ASN A 57 13.40 -11.61 7.81
N GLY A 58 12.82 -10.44 7.45
CA GLY A 58 11.47 -10.34 6.96
C GLY A 58 11.34 -10.76 5.50
N TYR A 59 10.11 -11.05 5.11
CA TYR A 59 9.75 -11.26 3.71
C TYR A 59 8.37 -10.67 3.41
N ALA A 60 8.21 -10.17 2.18
CA ALA A 60 7.11 -9.30 1.80
C ALA A 60 6.41 -9.72 0.51
N PHE A 61 5.09 -9.58 0.47
CA PHE A 61 4.38 -9.25 -0.76
C PHE A 61 4.52 -7.76 -0.96
N PHE A 62 4.97 -7.37 -2.13
CA PHE A 62 5.26 -5.98 -2.46
C PHE A 62 4.43 -5.55 -3.66
N GLY A 63 3.68 -4.47 -3.49
CA GLY A 63 2.94 -3.79 -4.54
C GLY A 63 3.40 -2.35 -4.70
N MET A 64 3.34 -1.86 -5.93
CA MET A 64 3.74 -0.51 -6.29
C MET A 64 3.02 0.53 -5.41
N GLY A 65 3.75 1.56 -5.00
CA GLY A 65 3.20 2.65 -4.18
C GLY A 65 3.11 2.36 -2.68
N GLY A 66 3.54 1.18 -2.22
CA GLY A 66 3.53 0.85 -0.79
C GLY A 66 2.35 -0.02 -0.35
N GLN A 67 1.83 -0.84 -1.26
CA GLN A 67 0.90 -1.91 -0.93
C GLN A 67 1.72 -3.09 -0.41
N LEU A 68 1.88 -3.21 0.88
CA LEU A 68 2.77 -4.19 1.47
C LEU A 68 2.01 -5.16 2.38
N ALA A 69 2.46 -6.41 2.41
CA ALA A 69 2.20 -7.33 3.50
C ALA A 69 3.52 -8.03 3.84
N ILE A 70 4.05 -7.76 5.00
CA ILE A 70 5.38 -8.18 5.44
C ILE A 70 5.25 -9.00 6.70
N TYR A 71 5.98 -10.10 6.79
CA TYR A 71 6.14 -10.84 8.03
C TYR A 71 7.57 -10.73 8.53
N TYR A 72 7.71 -10.44 9.80
CA TYR A 72 8.98 -10.37 10.54
C TYR A 72 9.05 -11.51 11.55
N PRO A 73 9.74 -12.61 11.22
CA PRO A 73 9.80 -13.79 12.08
C PRO A 73 10.40 -13.53 13.48
N ASP A 74 11.36 -12.60 13.55
CA ASP A 74 12.08 -12.31 14.80
C ASP A 74 11.16 -11.72 15.90
N LYS A 75 10.07 -11.10 15.50
CA LYS A 75 9.09 -10.48 16.40
C LYS A 75 7.69 -11.11 16.30
N ASP A 76 7.51 -12.08 15.40
CA ASP A 76 6.20 -12.67 15.06
C ASP A 76 5.14 -11.61 14.70
N VAL A 77 5.53 -10.65 13.86
CA VAL A 77 4.71 -9.49 13.48
C VAL A 77 4.41 -9.50 12.01
N ILE A 78 3.17 -9.17 11.67
CA ILE A 78 2.75 -8.91 10.29
C ILE A 78 2.40 -7.42 10.15
N LEU A 79 3.13 -6.71 9.30
CA LEU A 79 2.80 -5.36 8.85
C LEU A 79 1.99 -5.44 7.56
N VAL A 80 0.88 -4.72 7.50
CA VAL A 80 0.13 -4.52 6.25
C VAL A 80 -0.08 -3.03 6.04
N THR A 81 0.25 -2.56 4.85
CA THR A 81 0.06 -1.16 4.47
C THR A 81 -0.72 -1.04 3.18
N THR A 82 -1.50 0.03 3.08
CA THR A 82 -2.07 0.55 1.85
C THR A 82 -1.68 2.01 1.77
N ALA A 83 -0.85 2.36 0.79
CA ALA A 83 -0.28 3.69 0.68
C ALA A 83 -0.13 4.10 -0.79
N ASP A 84 0.10 5.37 -1.02
CA ASP A 84 0.60 5.89 -2.28
C ASP A 84 1.81 6.80 -2.01
N VAL A 85 2.98 6.22 -2.15
CA VAL A 85 4.27 6.92 -2.03
C VAL A 85 4.97 7.10 -3.38
N GLN A 86 4.25 6.87 -4.47
CA GLN A 86 4.77 7.10 -5.82
C GLN A 86 5.12 8.58 -6.01
N GLY A 87 6.27 8.85 -6.61
CA GLY A 87 6.78 10.21 -6.80
C GLY A 87 7.29 10.89 -5.51
N ARG A 88 7.23 10.24 -4.36
CA ARG A 88 7.84 10.73 -3.12
C ARG A 88 9.33 10.39 -3.10
N GLN A 89 10.16 11.34 -2.67
CA GLN A 89 11.57 11.05 -2.40
C GLN A 89 11.66 9.98 -1.30
N GLY A 90 12.43 8.92 -1.53
CA GLY A 90 12.51 7.75 -0.64
C GLY A 90 11.49 6.66 -0.97
N GLY A 91 10.38 6.98 -1.64
CA GLY A 91 9.40 5.97 -2.09
C GLY A 91 8.93 5.06 -0.97
N VAL A 92 8.91 3.76 -1.24
CA VAL A 92 8.47 2.73 -0.28
C VAL A 92 9.39 2.60 0.93
N GLN A 93 10.68 2.98 0.80
CA GLN A 93 11.62 2.96 1.94
C GLN A 93 11.11 3.80 3.12
N LEU A 94 10.39 4.90 2.86
CA LEU A 94 9.77 5.71 3.92
C LEU A 94 8.85 4.91 4.85
N ILE A 95 8.14 3.90 4.30
CA ILE A 95 7.25 3.04 5.09
C ILE A 95 8.06 2.13 6.00
N TYR A 96 9.13 1.53 5.46
CA TYR A 96 10.02 0.68 6.23
C TYR A 96 10.71 1.46 7.37
N ASP A 97 11.28 2.62 7.03
CA ASP A 97 11.99 3.46 8.00
C ASP A 97 11.06 3.87 9.15
N ALA A 98 9.87 4.39 8.82
CA ALA A 98 8.88 4.76 9.82
C ALA A 98 8.43 3.56 10.68
N PHE A 99 8.22 2.39 10.07
CA PHE A 99 7.86 1.20 10.83
C PHE A 99 8.98 0.73 11.75
N TYR A 100 10.22 0.74 11.30
CA TYR A 100 11.35 0.31 12.11
C TYR A 100 11.63 1.25 13.27
N GLU A 101 11.54 2.55 13.02
CA GLU A 101 11.80 3.58 14.02
C GLU A 101 10.68 3.64 15.06
N GLU A 102 9.44 3.72 14.61
CA GLU A 102 8.31 4.04 15.49
C GLU A 102 7.63 2.80 16.11
N VAL A 103 7.74 1.64 15.47
CA VAL A 103 7.00 0.44 15.89
C VAL A 103 7.91 -0.73 16.22
N TYR A 104 8.70 -1.19 15.23
CA TYR A 104 9.47 -2.43 15.36
C TYR A 104 10.46 -2.42 16.54
N SER A 105 11.16 -1.30 16.74
CA SER A 105 12.10 -1.11 17.84
C SER A 105 11.44 -1.14 19.22
N HIS A 106 10.13 -0.94 19.31
CA HIS A 106 9.38 -0.83 20.55
C HIS A 106 8.50 -2.04 20.87
N ILE A 107 8.37 -3.01 19.95
CA ILE A 107 7.45 -4.15 20.11
C ILE A 107 7.73 -4.94 21.40
N ASP A 108 9.00 -5.19 21.74
CA ASP A 108 9.36 -5.97 22.93
C ASP A 108 9.06 -5.21 24.25
N ALA A 109 8.98 -3.89 24.17
CA ALA A 109 8.64 -3.04 25.32
C ALA A 109 7.13 -2.85 25.48
N CYS A 110 6.33 -3.21 24.46
CA CYS A 110 4.89 -3.10 24.49
C CYS A 110 4.29 -4.22 25.34
N THR A 111 4.02 -3.95 26.60
CA THR A 111 3.13 -4.78 27.40
C THR A 111 1.71 -4.22 27.33
N TYR A 112 0.82 -4.91 26.63
CA TYR A 112 -0.58 -4.57 26.68
C TYR A 112 -1.11 -4.84 28.09
N ASN A 113 -1.45 -3.77 28.81
CA ASN A 113 -1.94 -3.86 30.19
C ASN A 113 -3.47 -3.94 30.27
N GLY A 114 -4.16 -4.06 29.13
CA GLY A 114 -5.60 -4.23 29.06
C GLY A 114 -6.43 -2.99 29.38
N ALA A 115 -5.85 -1.79 29.32
CA ALA A 115 -6.57 -0.55 29.54
C ALA A 115 -7.57 -0.30 28.40
N ASN A 116 -8.87 -0.31 28.72
CA ASN A 116 -9.92 -0.05 27.72
C ASN A 116 -9.87 1.37 27.15
N SER A 117 -9.32 2.34 27.90
CA SER A 117 -9.16 3.73 27.46
C SER A 117 -8.37 3.88 26.16
N ASP A 118 -7.28 3.14 26.04
CA ASP A 118 -6.39 3.22 24.87
C ASP A 118 -7.08 2.66 23.62
N TYR A 119 -7.88 1.62 23.80
CA TYR A 119 -8.67 1.04 22.72
C TYR A 119 -9.82 1.96 22.29
N GLU A 120 -10.48 2.62 23.22
CA GLU A 120 -11.53 3.60 22.91
C GLU A 120 -10.95 4.82 22.17
N GLU A 121 -9.78 5.28 22.57
CA GLU A 121 -9.06 6.38 21.87
C GLU A 121 -8.66 5.96 20.47
N PHE A 122 -8.10 4.76 20.31
CA PHE A 122 -7.79 4.18 19.00
C PHE A 122 -9.05 4.08 18.13
N GLN A 123 -10.17 3.60 18.64
CA GLN A 123 -11.42 3.53 17.89
C GLN A 123 -11.94 4.90 17.45
N LYS A 124 -11.84 5.92 18.32
CA LYS A 124 -12.19 7.30 17.96
C LYS A 124 -11.31 7.82 16.83
N PHE A 125 -10.00 7.57 16.90
CA PHE A 125 -9.06 7.93 15.84
C PHE A 125 -9.39 7.22 14.54
N GLU A 126 -9.60 5.90 14.56
CA GLU A 126 -9.98 5.09 13.41
C GLU A 126 -11.26 5.64 12.72
N ASN A 127 -12.29 5.90 13.51
CA ASN A 127 -13.56 6.40 13.01
C ASN A 127 -13.49 7.86 12.49
N SER A 128 -12.49 8.62 12.91
CA SER A 128 -12.27 10.00 12.45
C SER A 128 -11.49 10.05 11.13
N ARG A 129 -10.83 8.96 10.73
CA ARG A 129 -10.04 8.94 9.49
C ARG A 129 -10.94 9.04 8.27
N GLN A 130 -10.58 9.93 7.37
CA GLN A 130 -11.21 10.11 6.08
C GLN A 130 -10.15 10.40 5.02
N LEU A 131 -10.47 10.15 3.77
CA LEU A 131 -9.58 10.54 2.68
C LEU A 131 -9.40 12.06 2.70
N LEU A 132 -8.15 12.50 2.54
CA LEU A 132 -7.85 13.92 2.37
C LEU A 132 -8.49 14.38 1.06
N VAL A 133 -9.52 15.20 1.19
CA VAL A 133 -10.10 15.89 0.05
C VAL A 133 -9.20 17.09 -0.25
N GLN A 134 -8.77 17.22 -1.50
CA GLN A 134 -8.03 18.42 -1.93
C GLN A 134 -8.92 19.64 -1.70
N PRO A 135 -8.41 20.69 -1.02
CA PRO A 135 -9.16 21.92 -0.90
C PRO A 135 -9.41 22.50 -2.29
N GLY A 136 -10.63 22.92 -2.52
CA GLY A 136 -11.06 23.48 -3.80
C GLY A 136 -12.35 24.27 -3.64
N GLU A 137 -12.66 25.06 -4.63
CA GLU A 137 -13.93 25.78 -4.71
C GLU A 137 -14.97 24.85 -5.36
N TYR A 138 -16.21 24.90 -4.84
CA TYR A 138 -17.34 24.14 -5.41
C TYR A 138 -17.80 24.68 -6.76
N SER A 139 -17.31 25.84 -7.15
CA SER A 139 -17.62 26.47 -8.42
C SER A 139 -16.39 27.13 -9.02
N SER A 140 -16.39 27.27 -10.33
CA SER A 140 -15.35 27.99 -11.08
C SER A 140 -16.03 28.85 -12.15
N ASP A 141 -15.51 30.05 -12.35
CA ASP A 141 -15.94 30.92 -13.44
C ASP A 141 -15.76 30.30 -14.83
N LEU A 142 -14.90 29.26 -14.92
CA LEU A 142 -14.73 28.50 -16.15
C LEU A 142 -15.95 27.67 -16.50
N VAL A 143 -16.75 27.23 -15.54
CA VAL A 143 -17.97 26.45 -15.79
C VAL A 143 -18.88 27.13 -16.79
N SER A 144 -19.13 28.43 -16.63
CA SER A 144 -19.98 29.19 -17.54
C SER A 144 -19.43 29.24 -18.97
N LYS A 145 -18.12 29.07 -19.15
CA LYS A 145 -17.45 29.14 -20.45
C LYS A 145 -17.40 27.81 -21.17
N ILE A 146 -17.32 26.69 -20.42
CA ILE A 146 -17.11 25.35 -20.97
C ILE A 146 -18.34 24.46 -20.91
N ASN A 147 -19.36 24.84 -20.11
CA ASN A 147 -20.57 24.06 -19.93
C ASN A 147 -21.33 23.88 -21.28
N GLY A 148 -21.46 22.64 -21.69
CA GLY A 148 -22.16 22.26 -22.92
C GLY A 148 -21.39 22.53 -24.21
N GLN A 149 -20.15 23.02 -24.13
CA GLN A 149 -19.31 23.21 -25.32
C GLN A 149 -18.69 21.88 -25.76
N SER A 150 -18.64 21.64 -27.07
CA SER A 150 -17.89 20.53 -27.67
C SER A 150 -16.52 21.03 -28.14
N TYR A 151 -15.49 20.21 -27.94
CA TYR A 151 -14.13 20.47 -28.37
C TYR A 151 -13.71 19.33 -29.30
N GLU A 152 -13.40 19.66 -30.55
CA GLU A 152 -12.95 18.71 -31.56
C GLU A 152 -11.43 18.51 -31.45
N PHE A 153 -10.96 17.31 -31.72
CA PHE A 153 -9.55 16.93 -31.72
C PHE A 153 -9.11 16.48 -33.11
N ASP A 154 -7.91 16.81 -33.45
CA ASP A 154 -7.21 16.19 -34.58
C ASP A 154 -6.98 14.70 -34.31
N ASP A 155 -6.61 13.96 -35.36
CA ASP A 155 -6.26 12.54 -35.25
C ASP A 155 -5.28 12.29 -34.09
N ASN A 156 -5.64 11.36 -33.21
CA ASN A 156 -4.85 11.05 -32.03
C ASN A 156 -4.83 9.54 -31.73
N PRO A 157 -3.85 9.03 -30.97
CA PRO A 157 -3.72 7.60 -30.69
C PRO A 157 -4.89 6.99 -29.91
N CYS A 158 -5.67 7.79 -29.21
CA CYS A 158 -6.83 7.36 -28.45
C CYS A 158 -8.12 7.27 -29.29
N GLY A 159 -8.11 7.79 -30.52
CA GLY A 159 -9.25 7.82 -31.41
C GLY A 159 -10.40 8.71 -30.91
N VAL A 160 -10.12 9.65 -30.01
CA VAL A 160 -11.11 10.59 -29.48
C VAL A 160 -11.32 11.70 -30.51
N THR A 161 -12.54 11.85 -31.00
CA THR A 161 -12.90 12.87 -32.02
C THR A 161 -13.36 14.18 -31.40
N ASP A 162 -14.06 14.09 -30.30
CA ASP A 162 -14.56 15.25 -29.58
C ASP A 162 -14.75 14.93 -28.09
N ILE A 163 -14.79 15.97 -27.27
CA ILE A 163 -15.21 15.91 -25.90
C ILE A 163 -16.22 17.00 -25.59
N LYS A 164 -17.07 16.70 -24.61
CA LYS A 164 -18.02 17.67 -24.09
C LYS A 164 -18.14 17.53 -22.58
N LEU A 165 -18.13 18.65 -21.87
CA LEU A 165 -18.41 18.75 -20.45
C LEU A 165 -19.76 19.44 -20.24
N THR A 166 -20.59 18.84 -19.40
CA THR A 166 -21.82 19.48 -18.92
C THR A 166 -21.83 19.49 -17.39
N PHE A 167 -22.29 20.60 -16.83
CA PHE A 167 -22.40 20.80 -15.39
C PHE A 167 -23.81 21.16 -15.00
N ASN A 168 -24.31 20.54 -13.93
CA ASN A 168 -25.62 20.82 -13.34
C ASN A 168 -25.45 20.84 -11.82
N GLY A 169 -25.31 22.03 -11.24
CA GLY A 169 -24.92 22.18 -9.84
C GLY A 169 -23.54 21.64 -9.60
N ASP A 170 -23.44 20.70 -8.68
CA ASP A 170 -22.24 19.97 -8.28
C ASP A 170 -21.98 18.67 -9.07
N GLU A 171 -22.87 18.35 -10.02
CA GLU A 171 -22.68 17.22 -10.91
C GLU A 171 -22.03 17.66 -12.23
N GLY A 172 -20.98 16.94 -12.64
CA GLY A 172 -20.32 17.08 -13.93
C GLY A 172 -20.43 15.81 -14.75
N THR A 173 -20.77 15.93 -16.04
CA THR A 173 -20.75 14.80 -16.98
C THR A 173 -19.73 15.06 -18.08
N PHE A 174 -18.88 14.08 -18.32
CA PHE A 174 -17.87 14.08 -19.38
C PHE A 174 -18.29 13.11 -20.49
N PHE A 175 -18.37 13.62 -21.70
CA PHE A 175 -18.66 12.84 -22.93
C PHE A 175 -17.38 12.81 -23.78
N TYR A 176 -17.09 11.67 -24.39
CA TYR A 176 -15.97 11.46 -25.32
C TYR A 176 -16.27 10.38 -26.32
#